data_66ce151cc6ed206627125426abe91ecd
#
_entry.id   66ce151cc6ed206627125426abe91ecd
#
_cell.length_a   1.000
_cell.length_b   1.000
_cell.length_c   1.000
_cell.angle_alpha   90.00
_cell.angle_beta   90.00
_cell.angle_gamma   90.00
#
_symmetry.space_group_name_H-M   'P 1'
#
loop_
_entity.id
_entity.type
_entity.pdbx_description
1 polymer ?
#
loop_
_entity_poly.entity_id
_entity_poly.type
_entity_poly.pdbx_seq_one_letter_code
_entity_poly.pdbx_strand_id
1 'polypeptide(L)'
;LVMSQDGNQRAGDSKKWSYSLYDGKNRVVETGEVVLTTTSTHAALQSAASSSLNYIPGGTRTALQYTLYDTYTATTDVPVRAFVPTTGYSAGYSTLVTGLVTSVKTRVLGTDTWLVATTYYDDRGRVIQTVSDNLRGFTSRVDMKYDFAGNVVKQRESHRVSASQTDVLEHENSYDDRGRLLSGTTRLNGGAPATESCTYDAVGRLIKQKHGNVEETINYNTRGWLTGKESIPFKMKLRYENPEGGTAACWNGNISEWEWQHGTSAALMYGFMY
;
A
#
# COMPACT_ATOMS: atom_id res chain seq x y z
N LEU A 1 -18.21 14.94 -8.35
CA LEU A 1 -18.43 14.35 -9.67
C LEU A 1 -19.30 13.11 -9.53
N VAL A 2 -20.56 13.16 -10.00
CA VAL A 2 -21.49 12.03 -9.85
C VAL A 2 -21.35 11.00 -10.97
N MET A 3 -21.06 11.44 -12.19
CA MET A 3 -20.90 10.56 -13.36
C MET A 3 -19.71 10.98 -14.21
N SER A 4 -19.03 10.01 -14.82
CA SER A 4 -17.93 10.21 -15.77
C SER A 4 -17.97 9.16 -16.87
N GLN A 5 -17.36 9.47 -18.01
CA GLN A 5 -17.25 8.58 -19.15
C GLN A 5 -15.85 8.68 -19.77
N ASP A 6 -15.13 7.58 -19.86
CA ASP A 6 -13.83 7.52 -20.51
C ASP A 6 -13.96 7.31 -22.03
N GLY A 7 -12.82 7.24 -22.73
CA GLY A 7 -12.77 7.03 -24.19
C GLY A 7 -13.37 5.70 -24.64
N ASN A 8 -13.17 4.64 -23.89
CA ASN A 8 -13.71 3.30 -24.20
C ASN A 8 -15.22 3.25 -23.97
N GLN A 9 -15.69 3.90 -22.92
CA GLN A 9 -17.12 4.01 -22.62
C GLN A 9 -17.86 4.87 -23.66
N ARG A 10 -17.17 5.80 -24.33
CA ARG A 10 -17.70 6.65 -25.42
C ARG A 10 -17.63 5.99 -26.80
N ALA A 11 -16.77 4.96 -26.97
CA ALA A 11 -16.62 4.29 -28.25
C ALA A 11 -17.89 3.52 -28.62
N GLY A 12 -18.39 3.74 -29.85
CA GLY A 12 -19.68 3.24 -30.29
C GLY A 12 -20.86 3.98 -29.63
N ASP A 13 -22.07 3.54 -29.83
CA ASP A 13 -23.27 4.07 -29.16
C ASP A 13 -23.34 3.72 -27.68
N SER A 14 -22.18 3.69 -26.99
CA SER A 14 -22.10 3.27 -25.61
C SER A 14 -22.82 4.27 -24.70
N LYS A 15 -23.86 3.78 -24.04
CA LYS A 15 -24.60 4.51 -23.00
C LYS A 15 -24.03 4.22 -21.60
N LYS A 16 -22.80 3.68 -21.54
CA LYS A 16 -22.15 3.25 -20.31
C LYS A 16 -21.40 4.41 -19.66
N TRP A 17 -21.61 4.58 -18.36
CA TRP A 17 -21.00 5.61 -17.53
C TRP A 17 -20.55 5.01 -16.20
N SER A 18 -19.47 5.53 -15.66
CA SER A 18 -19.11 5.30 -14.26
C SER A 18 -19.86 6.31 -13.38
N TYR A 19 -20.32 5.88 -12.22
CA TYR A 19 -21.00 6.74 -11.27
C TYR A 19 -20.43 6.65 -9.86
N SER A 20 -20.65 7.69 -9.06
CA SER A 20 -20.38 7.73 -7.63
C SER A 20 -21.56 8.34 -6.89
N LEU A 21 -22.01 7.72 -5.81
CA LEU A 21 -23.01 8.25 -4.89
C LEU A 21 -22.31 8.69 -3.61
N TYR A 22 -22.86 9.72 -2.99
CA TYR A 22 -22.29 10.38 -1.84
C TYR A 22 -23.25 10.40 -0.66
N ASP A 23 -22.70 10.37 0.56
CA ASP A 23 -23.47 10.60 1.79
C ASP A 23 -23.71 12.10 2.03
N GLY A 24 -24.41 12.42 3.11
CA GLY A 24 -24.69 13.81 3.52
C GLY A 24 -23.45 14.61 3.94
N LYS A 25 -22.29 13.99 4.07
CA LYS A 25 -20.99 14.61 4.34
C LYS A 25 -20.12 14.70 3.08
N ASN A 26 -20.69 14.44 1.90
CA ASN A 26 -20.02 14.47 0.59
C ASN A 26 -18.88 13.43 0.45
N ARG A 27 -19.00 12.26 1.10
CA ARG A 27 -18.07 11.13 0.97
C ARG A 27 -18.69 10.06 0.08
N VAL A 28 -17.86 9.39 -0.72
CA VAL A 28 -18.30 8.34 -1.65
C VAL A 28 -18.74 7.09 -0.86
N VAL A 29 -20.02 6.71 -1.01
CA VAL A 29 -20.59 5.50 -0.36
C VAL A 29 -20.88 4.36 -1.33
N GLU A 30 -21.06 4.66 -2.61
CA GLU A 30 -21.26 3.66 -3.67
C GLU A 30 -20.58 4.12 -4.95
N THR A 31 -19.92 3.20 -5.65
CA THR A 31 -19.44 3.42 -7.02
C THR A 31 -19.86 2.29 -7.91
N GLY A 32 -19.99 2.54 -9.19
CA GLY A 32 -20.39 1.53 -10.14
C GLY A 32 -20.46 2.02 -11.58
N GLU A 33 -21.12 1.24 -12.39
CA GLU A 33 -21.40 1.53 -13.78
C GLU A 33 -22.91 1.62 -14.00
N VAL A 34 -23.32 2.50 -14.89
CA VAL A 34 -24.72 2.59 -15.34
C VAL A 34 -24.76 2.57 -16.87
N VAL A 35 -25.67 1.79 -17.41
CA VAL A 35 -26.02 1.81 -18.84
C VAL A 35 -27.33 2.56 -18.96
N LEU A 36 -27.30 3.76 -19.56
CA LEU A 36 -28.47 4.60 -19.69
C LEU A 36 -29.49 4.03 -20.71
N THR A 37 -30.76 4.22 -20.44
CA THR A 37 -31.84 3.81 -21.37
C THR A 37 -31.88 4.67 -22.63
N THR A 38 -31.49 5.95 -22.49
CA THR A 38 -31.47 6.91 -23.59
C THR A 38 -30.09 7.52 -23.74
N THR A 39 -29.72 7.93 -24.95
CA THR A 39 -28.52 8.74 -25.17
C THR A 39 -28.78 10.13 -24.63
N SER A 40 -27.85 10.60 -23.76
CA SER A 40 -27.93 11.95 -23.18
C SER A 40 -26.61 12.67 -23.43
N THR A 41 -26.70 13.96 -23.75
CA THR A 41 -25.53 14.81 -23.89
C THR A 41 -24.91 15.10 -22.53
N HIS A 42 -23.60 15.33 -22.48
CA HIS A 42 -22.92 15.75 -21.24
C HIS A 42 -23.56 17.00 -20.62
N ALA A 43 -23.95 18.00 -21.45
CA ALA A 43 -24.59 19.23 -20.98
C ALA A 43 -25.95 18.97 -20.31
N ALA A 44 -26.77 18.07 -20.87
CA ALA A 44 -28.05 17.71 -20.28
C ALA A 44 -27.89 17.01 -18.94
N LEU A 45 -26.93 16.07 -18.85
CA LEU A 45 -26.59 15.37 -17.60
C LEU A 45 -26.02 16.31 -16.55
N GLN A 46 -25.17 17.28 -16.94
CA GLN A 46 -24.60 18.29 -16.06
C GLN A 46 -25.70 19.20 -15.49
N SER A 47 -26.62 19.64 -16.33
CA SER A 47 -27.75 20.48 -15.88
C SER A 47 -28.64 19.73 -14.88
N ALA A 48 -28.97 18.48 -15.15
CA ALA A 48 -29.78 17.66 -14.25
C ALA A 48 -29.06 17.35 -12.93
N ALA A 49 -27.75 17.04 -12.97
CA ALA A 49 -26.93 16.78 -11.78
C ALA A 49 -26.75 18.01 -10.88
N SER A 50 -26.83 19.23 -11.44
CA SER A 50 -26.73 20.49 -10.68
C SER A 50 -27.88 20.71 -9.72
N SER A 51 -29.02 20.03 -9.91
CA SER A 51 -30.24 20.20 -9.10
C SER A 51 -30.39 19.14 -7.99
N SER A 52 -29.60 18.10 -7.98
CA SER A 52 -29.74 16.99 -7.03
C SER A 52 -28.41 16.32 -6.73
N LEU A 53 -28.09 16.19 -5.43
CA LEU A 53 -27.02 15.29 -4.98
C LEU A 53 -27.38 13.85 -5.41
N ASN A 54 -26.40 13.11 -5.93
CA ASN A 54 -26.59 11.71 -6.34
C ASN A 54 -27.56 11.50 -7.52
N TYR A 55 -27.72 12.50 -8.39
CA TYR A 55 -28.53 12.32 -9.58
C TYR A 55 -27.89 11.31 -10.54
N ILE A 56 -28.61 10.21 -10.80
CA ILE A 56 -28.29 9.24 -11.86
C ILE A 56 -29.53 9.08 -12.74
N PRO A 57 -29.43 9.29 -14.07
CA PRO A 57 -30.54 9.09 -14.99
C PRO A 57 -31.03 7.66 -14.98
N GLY A 58 -32.22 7.43 -15.53
CA GLY A 58 -32.78 6.09 -15.71
C GLY A 58 -31.88 5.19 -16.53
N GLY A 59 -31.65 3.97 -16.03
CA GLY A 59 -30.77 2.99 -16.64
C GLY A 59 -30.56 1.77 -15.77
N THR A 60 -29.77 0.80 -16.26
CA THR A 60 -29.37 -0.37 -15.50
C THR A 60 -28.07 -0.05 -14.76
N ARG A 61 -28.14 0.01 -13.43
CA ARG A 61 -27.00 0.22 -12.55
C ARG A 61 -26.37 -1.11 -12.13
N THR A 62 -25.06 -1.15 -12.16
CA THR A 62 -24.24 -2.25 -11.61
C THR A 62 -23.30 -1.66 -10.59
N ALA A 63 -23.58 -1.83 -9.32
CA ALA A 63 -22.69 -1.40 -8.25
C ALA A 63 -21.42 -2.26 -8.27
N LEU A 64 -20.26 -1.60 -8.06
CA LEU A 64 -18.95 -2.24 -8.02
C LEU A 64 -18.31 -2.14 -6.63
N GLN A 65 -18.63 -1.10 -5.87
CA GLN A 65 -18.12 -0.92 -4.52
C GLN A 65 -19.12 -0.17 -3.64
N TYR A 66 -19.18 -0.58 -2.39
CA TYR A 66 -19.85 0.12 -1.30
C TYR A 66 -18.87 0.42 -0.18
N THR A 67 -19.00 1.57 0.47
CA THR A 67 -18.12 2.01 1.55
C THR A 67 -18.95 2.41 2.77
N LEU A 68 -18.59 1.88 3.93
CA LEU A 68 -19.17 2.21 5.23
C LEU A 68 -18.21 3.10 6.01
N TYR A 69 -18.73 4.18 6.58
CA TYR A 69 -18.00 5.13 7.42
C TYR A 69 -18.60 5.22 8.82
N ASP A 70 -17.83 5.73 9.76
CA ASP A 70 -18.29 6.23 11.07
C ASP A 70 -18.84 5.16 12.03
N THR A 71 -18.99 3.91 11.63
CA THR A 71 -19.62 2.87 12.45
C THR A 71 -19.15 1.46 12.05
N TYR A 72 -19.25 0.52 13.00
CA TYR A 72 -19.15 -0.92 12.73
C TYR A 72 -20.51 -1.62 12.68
N THR A 73 -21.59 -0.88 12.64
CA THR A 73 -22.93 -1.46 12.44
C THR A 73 -23.10 -1.79 10.95
N ALA A 74 -23.24 -3.08 10.65
CA ALA A 74 -23.47 -3.53 9.28
C ALA A 74 -24.77 -2.93 8.71
N THR A 75 -24.74 -2.63 7.42
CA THR A 75 -25.93 -2.21 6.66
C THR A 75 -26.37 -3.36 5.73
N THR A 76 -27.48 -3.17 5.03
CA THR A 76 -27.95 -4.12 4.01
C THR A 76 -26.90 -4.29 2.90
N ASP A 77 -26.21 -3.20 2.53
CA ASP A 77 -25.27 -3.19 1.40
C ASP A 77 -23.85 -3.54 1.83
N VAL A 78 -23.45 -3.19 3.05
CA VAL A 78 -22.07 -3.36 3.55
C VAL A 78 -22.05 -4.19 4.82
N PRO A 79 -21.71 -5.49 4.74
CA PRO A 79 -21.42 -6.31 5.90
C PRO A 79 -20.15 -5.83 6.64
N VAL A 80 -20.05 -6.20 7.92
CA VAL A 80 -18.88 -5.98 8.76
C VAL A 80 -18.32 -7.32 9.19
N ARG A 81 -17.03 -7.58 8.92
CA ARG A 81 -16.33 -8.77 9.40
C ARG A 81 -15.93 -8.58 10.86
N ALA A 82 -16.16 -9.59 11.69
CA ALA A 82 -15.92 -9.47 13.13
C ALA A 82 -14.45 -9.24 13.47
N PHE A 83 -14.20 -8.40 14.47
CA PHE A 83 -12.88 -8.26 15.10
C PHE A 83 -12.47 -9.57 15.77
N VAL A 84 -11.21 -9.96 15.62
CA VAL A 84 -10.66 -11.19 16.20
C VAL A 84 -9.50 -10.85 17.12
N PRO A 85 -9.66 -10.87 18.44
CA PRO A 85 -8.56 -10.63 19.38
C PRO A 85 -7.39 -11.57 19.12
N THR A 86 -6.17 -11.03 19.04
CA THR A 86 -4.95 -11.78 18.76
C THR A 86 -3.95 -11.56 19.88
N THR A 87 -3.43 -12.65 20.46
CA THR A 87 -2.45 -12.59 21.55
C THR A 87 -1.21 -11.79 21.12
N GLY A 88 -0.82 -10.82 21.96
CA GLY A 88 0.33 -9.94 21.68
C GLY A 88 0.02 -8.72 20.82
N TYR A 89 -1.22 -8.61 20.32
CA TYR A 89 -1.77 -7.46 19.59
C TYR A 89 -2.88 -6.78 20.39
N SER A 90 -3.80 -6.08 19.76
CA SER A 90 -4.90 -5.42 20.47
C SER A 90 -5.95 -6.43 20.94
N ALA A 91 -6.46 -6.23 22.16
CA ALA A 91 -7.56 -7.02 22.71
C ALA A 91 -8.95 -6.48 22.31
N GLY A 92 -9.02 -5.26 21.79
CA GLY A 92 -10.23 -4.57 21.39
C GLY A 92 -9.93 -3.45 20.39
N TYR A 93 -10.95 -2.74 19.98
CA TYR A 93 -10.88 -1.65 19.01
C TYR A 93 -11.66 -0.43 19.49
N SER A 94 -11.33 0.75 18.97
CA SER A 94 -12.06 1.99 19.26
C SER A 94 -13.37 2.05 18.50
N THR A 95 -14.41 2.57 19.16
CA THR A 95 -15.68 2.95 18.50
C THR A 95 -15.69 4.42 18.05
N LEU A 96 -14.64 5.17 18.34
CA LEU A 96 -14.47 6.57 17.92
C LEU A 96 -13.92 6.62 16.49
N VAL A 97 -14.75 6.28 15.51
CA VAL A 97 -14.35 6.12 14.10
C VAL A 97 -15.00 7.15 13.16
N THR A 98 -15.42 8.28 13.71
CA THR A 98 -15.99 9.39 12.91
C THR A 98 -15.00 9.86 11.85
N GLY A 99 -15.41 9.89 10.59
CA GLY A 99 -14.57 10.23 9.45
C GLY A 99 -13.79 9.06 8.84
N LEU A 100 -13.69 7.93 9.53
CA LEU A 100 -12.92 6.77 9.09
C LEU A 100 -13.77 5.77 8.28
N VAL A 101 -13.15 5.12 7.30
CA VAL A 101 -13.73 3.99 6.57
C VAL A 101 -13.63 2.75 7.44
N THR A 102 -14.75 2.15 7.77
CA THR A 102 -14.80 0.96 8.64
C THR A 102 -14.99 -0.33 7.87
N SER A 103 -15.73 -0.31 6.75
CA SER A 103 -15.89 -1.50 5.90
C SER A 103 -16.06 -1.10 4.43
N VAL A 104 -15.51 -1.92 3.55
CA VAL A 104 -15.65 -1.79 2.09
C VAL A 104 -16.10 -3.12 1.53
N LYS A 105 -17.08 -3.10 0.63
CA LYS A 105 -17.54 -4.27 -0.12
C LYS A 105 -17.28 -4.03 -1.60
N THR A 106 -16.46 -4.86 -2.23
CA THR A 106 -16.02 -4.71 -3.62
C THR A 106 -16.44 -5.91 -4.44
N ARG A 107 -16.98 -5.67 -5.63
CA ARG A 107 -17.39 -6.73 -6.56
C ARG A 107 -16.21 -7.25 -7.37
N VAL A 108 -16.09 -8.55 -7.50
CA VAL A 108 -15.17 -9.19 -8.44
C VAL A 108 -15.72 -9.02 -9.84
N LEU A 109 -15.01 -8.30 -10.70
CA LEU A 109 -15.49 -7.97 -12.05
C LEU A 109 -15.79 -9.22 -12.87
N GLY A 110 -16.91 -9.16 -13.62
CA GLY A 110 -17.38 -10.28 -14.43
C GLY A 110 -18.07 -11.40 -13.63
N THR A 111 -18.29 -11.19 -12.33
CA THR A 111 -18.97 -12.17 -11.46
C THR A 111 -20.02 -11.50 -10.56
N ASP A 112 -20.78 -12.31 -9.83
CA ASP A 112 -21.66 -11.84 -8.73
C ASP A 112 -21.00 -11.98 -7.35
N THR A 113 -19.71 -12.29 -7.31
CA THR A 113 -18.95 -12.43 -6.07
C THR A 113 -18.58 -11.07 -5.51
N TRP A 114 -18.77 -10.92 -4.20
CA TRP A 114 -18.41 -9.74 -3.44
C TRP A 114 -17.38 -10.09 -2.37
N LEU A 115 -16.39 -9.23 -2.21
CA LEU A 115 -15.37 -9.33 -1.16
C LEU A 115 -15.55 -8.17 -0.19
N VAL A 116 -15.53 -8.46 1.08
CA VAL A 116 -15.66 -7.48 2.16
C VAL A 116 -14.34 -7.34 2.89
N ALA A 117 -13.92 -6.11 3.16
CA ALA A 117 -12.79 -5.80 4.02
C ALA A 117 -13.25 -4.85 5.13
N THR A 118 -13.04 -5.22 6.38
CA THR A 118 -13.34 -4.41 7.56
C THR A 118 -12.06 -3.99 8.24
N THR A 119 -11.90 -2.70 8.53
CA THR A 119 -10.73 -2.11 9.15
C THR A 119 -11.07 -1.60 10.55
N TYR A 120 -10.32 -2.05 11.53
CA TYR A 120 -10.46 -1.67 12.94
C TYR A 120 -9.33 -0.74 13.37
N TYR A 121 -9.67 0.22 14.21
CA TYR A 121 -8.79 1.30 14.62
C TYR A 121 -8.60 1.33 16.15
N ASP A 122 -7.48 1.89 16.59
CA ASP A 122 -7.27 2.28 17.98
C ASP A 122 -7.85 3.68 18.27
N ASP A 123 -7.75 4.13 19.52
CA ASP A 123 -8.26 5.44 19.95
C ASP A 123 -7.52 6.65 19.34
N ARG A 124 -6.43 6.40 18.60
CA ARG A 124 -5.69 7.41 17.84
C ARG A 124 -6.02 7.37 16.34
N GLY A 125 -6.97 6.53 15.91
CA GLY A 125 -7.34 6.34 14.51
C GLY A 125 -6.31 5.54 13.67
N ARG A 126 -5.39 4.81 14.32
CA ARG A 126 -4.43 3.94 13.63
C ARG A 126 -5.04 2.56 13.40
N VAL A 127 -4.77 1.97 12.26
CA VAL A 127 -5.29 0.64 11.90
C VAL A 127 -4.62 -0.43 12.76
N ILE A 128 -5.41 -1.15 13.56
CA ILE A 128 -4.91 -2.25 14.39
C ILE A 128 -5.25 -3.62 13.84
N GLN A 129 -6.32 -3.73 13.04
CA GLN A 129 -6.68 -4.98 12.38
C GLN A 129 -7.45 -4.69 11.09
N THR A 130 -7.17 -5.46 10.05
CA THR A 130 -8.02 -5.56 8.86
C THR A 130 -8.43 -7.02 8.67
N VAL A 131 -9.72 -7.27 8.52
CA VAL A 131 -10.29 -8.60 8.24
C VAL A 131 -10.93 -8.53 6.86
N SER A 132 -10.46 -9.34 5.92
CA SER A 132 -10.92 -9.29 4.53
C SER A 132 -11.26 -10.67 3.98
N ASP A 133 -12.27 -10.74 3.12
CA ASP A 133 -12.54 -11.93 2.33
C ASP A 133 -11.44 -12.14 1.29
N ASN A 134 -11.17 -13.38 0.96
CA ASN A 134 -10.32 -13.74 -0.17
C ASN A 134 -11.11 -14.50 -1.24
N LEU A 135 -10.55 -14.59 -2.45
CA LEU A 135 -11.21 -15.25 -3.59
C LEU A 135 -11.46 -16.76 -3.41
N ARG A 136 -10.86 -17.37 -2.38
CA ARG A 136 -11.07 -18.79 -2.05
C ARG A 136 -12.27 -19.03 -1.11
N GLY A 137 -13.01 -17.96 -0.76
CA GLY A 137 -14.17 -18.03 0.14
C GLY A 137 -13.79 -18.08 1.62
N PHE A 138 -12.56 -17.75 1.97
CA PHE A 138 -12.08 -17.65 3.36
C PHE A 138 -11.78 -16.19 3.72
N THR A 139 -11.38 -15.95 4.97
CA THR A 139 -10.93 -14.65 5.44
C THR A 139 -9.41 -14.60 5.59
N SER A 140 -8.83 -13.47 5.22
CA SER A 140 -7.46 -13.08 5.53
C SER A 140 -7.49 -11.98 6.59
N ARG A 141 -6.43 -11.87 7.39
CA ARG A 141 -6.36 -10.88 8.45
C ARG A 141 -4.95 -10.30 8.57
N VAL A 142 -4.89 -8.99 8.81
CA VAL A 142 -3.66 -8.28 9.16
C VAL A 142 -3.87 -7.66 10.54
N ASP A 143 -3.01 -7.99 11.49
CA ASP A 143 -2.96 -7.41 12.83
C ASP A 143 -1.73 -6.50 12.93
N MET A 144 -1.86 -5.32 13.53
CA MET A 144 -0.79 -4.35 13.71
C MET A 144 -0.68 -3.92 15.16
N LYS A 145 0.55 -3.72 15.63
CA LYS A 145 0.86 -3.13 16.93
C LYS A 145 1.84 -2.00 16.76
N TYR A 146 1.59 -0.92 17.45
CA TYR A 146 2.38 0.30 17.40
C TYR A 146 3.09 0.56 18.72
N ASP A 147 4.22 1.24 18.65
CA ASP A 147 4.81 1.91 19.81
C ASP A 147 4.10 3.23 20.11
N PHE A 148 4.60 3.94 21.13
CA PHE A 148 4.06 5.25 21.52
C PHE A 148 4.22 6.30 20.40
N ALA A 149 5.31 6.25 19.63
CA ALA A 149 5.61 7.19 18.56
C ALA A 149 4.77 6.95 17.28
N GLY A 150 4.13 5.78 17.18
CA GLY A 150 3.32 5.40 16.02
C GLY A 150 4.04 4.47 15.01
N ASN A 151 5.23 3.99 15.36
CA ASN A 151 5.93 3.02 14.51
C ASN A 151 5.30 1.63 14.68
N VAL A 152 5.20 0.86 13.59
CA VAL A 152 4.68 -0.52 13.61
C VAL A 152 5.77 -1.45 14.16
N VAL A 153 5.63 -1.86 15.43
CA VAL A 153 6.57 -2.76 16.09
C VAL A 153 6.27 -4.24 15.88
N LYS A 154 5.01 -4.58 15.57
CA LYS A 154 4.60 -5.93 15.18
C LYS A 154 3.52 -5.87 14.11
N GLN A 155 3.63 -6.76 13.14
CA GLN A 155 2.60 -7.04 12.14
C GLN A 155 2.45 -8.54 11.97
N ARG A 156 1.23 -9.01 11.85
CA ARG A 156 0.91 -10.40 11.59
C ARG A 156 -0.11 -10.48 10.48
N GLU A 157 0.26 -11.13 9.41
CA GLU A 157 -0.64 -11.44 8.31
C GLU A 157 -1.03 -12.91 8.39
N SER A 158 -2.31 -13.20 8.38
CA SER A 158 -2.81 -14.57 8.30
C SER A 158 -3.69 -14.72 7.07
N HIS A 159 -3.29 -15.60 6.18
CA HIS A 159 -3.98 -15.90 4.94
C HIS A 159 -4.53 -17.32 4.96
N ARG A 160 -5.84 -17.46 5.07
CA ARG A 160 -6.47 -18.77 5.05
C ARG A 160 -6.59 -19.27 3.61
N VAL A 161 -5.86 -20.34 3.31
CA VAL A 161 -5.77 -20.92 1.96
C VAL A 161 -6.82 -22.01 1.75
N SER A 162 -7.16 -22.76 2.82
CA SER A 162 -8.16 -23.83 2.83
C SER A 162 -8.81 -23.96 4.20
N ALA A 163 -9.72 -24.91 4.37
CA ALA A 163 -10.35 -25.20 5.66
C ALA A 163 -9.33 -25.61 6.74
N SER A 164 -8.23 -26.27 6.33
CA SER A 164 -7.19 -26.82 7.23
C SER A 164 -5.87 -26.06 7.18
N GLN A 165 -5.68 -25.09 6.26
CA GLN A 165 -4.41 -24.38 6.08
C GLN A 165 -4.58 -22.87 6.20
N THR A 166 -3.75 -22.28 7.05
CA THR A 166 -3.58 -20.83 7.16
C THR A 166 -2.09 -20.53 7.15
N ASP A 167 -1.65 -19.72 6.20
CA ASP A 167 -0.29 -19.21 6.18
C ASP A 167 -0.21 -17.95 7.04
N VAL A 168 0.82 -17.86 7.86
CA VAL A 168 1.02 -16.77 8.81
C VAL A 168 2.40 -16.17 8.59
N LEU A 169 2.44 -14.87 8.28
CA LEU A 169 3.65 -14.07 8.19
C LEU A 169 3.69 -13.09 9.37
N GLU A 170 4.77 -13.12 10.13
CA GLU A 170 4.96 -12.25 11.29
C GLU A 170 6.19 -11.38 11.09
N HIS A 171 6.04 -10.08 11.36
CA HIS A 171 7.12 -9.09 11.37
C HIS A 171 7.21 -8.47 12.76
N GLU A 172 8.44 -8.38 13.27
CA GLU A 172 8.76 -7.63 14.49
C GLU A 172 9.88 -6.66 14.19
N ASN A 173 9.68 -5.37 14.52
CA ASN A 173 10.59 -4.29 14.22
C ASN A 173 11.00 -3.56 15.50
N SER A 174 12.24 -3.07 15.54
CA SER A 174 12.72 -2.12 16.54
C SER A 174 13.22 -0.85 15.87
N TYR A 175 13.03 0.27 16.55
CA TYR A 175 13.35 1.60 16.02
C TYR A 175 14.20 2.37 17.04
N ASP A 176 14.97 3.32 16.56
CA ASP A 176 15.66 4.27 17.41
C ASP A 176 14.74 5.44 17.84
N ASP A 177 15.26 6.35 18.67
CA ASP A 177 14.53 7.51 19.19
C ASP A 177 14.07 8.50 18.10
N ARG A 178 14.57 8.35 16.87
CA ARG A 178 14.20 9.15 15.69
C ARG A 178 13.21 8.41 14.77
N GLY A 179 12.75 7.22 15.15
CA GLY A 179 11.85 6.38 14.36
C GLY A 179 12.51 5.67 13.19
N ARG A 180 13.86 5.53 13.17
CA ARG A 180 14.57 4.79 12.13
C ARG A 180 14.67 3.30 12.51
N LEU A 181 14.48 2.41 11.54
CA LEU A 181 14.56 0.95 11.76
C LEU A 181 15.96 0.54 12.21
N LEU A 182 16.06 -0.09 13.37
CA LEU A 182 17.30 -0.68 13.88
C LEU A 182 17.40 -2.17 13.55
N SER A 183 16.31 -2.90 13.73
CA SER A 183 16.25 -4.32 13.39
C SER A 183 14.85 -4.75 13.02
N GLY A 184 14.77 -5.75 12.18
CA GLY A 184 13.55 -6.45 11.80
C GLY A 184 13.72 -7.95 11.86
N THR A 185 12.62 -8.65 12.14
CA THR A 185 12.54 -10.12 12.11
C THR A 185 11.28 -10.52 11.39
N THR A 186 11.41 -11.38 10.40
CA THR A 186 10.29 -11.95 9.63
C THR A 186 10.24 -13.46 9.83
N ARG A 187 9.05 -14.00 10.14
CA ARG A 187 8.81 -15.45 10.28
C ARG A 187 7.62 -15.87 9.43
N LEU A 188 7.76 -16.93 8.68
CA LEU A 188 6.67 -17.59 7.96
C LEU A 188 6.29 -18.87 8.70
N ASN A 189 5.01 -19.02 9.08
CA ASN A 189 4.43 -20.19 9.75
C ASN A 189 5.21 -20.65 10.99
N GLY A 190 5.75 -19.69 11.78
CA GLY A 190 6.55 -20.00 12.96
C GLY A 190 7.93 -20.62 12.67
N GLY A 191 8.36 -20.63 11.42
CA GLY A 191 9.66 -21.15 10.99
C GLY A 191 10.85 -20.31 11.44
N ALA A 192 12.04 -20.64 10.92
CA ALA A 192 13.26 -19.91 11.21
C ALA A 192 13.14 -18.42 10.83
N PRO A 193 13.59 -17.49 11.68
CA PRO A 193 13.49 -16.08 11.40
C PRO A 193 14.47 -15.64 10.32
N ALA A 194 13.99 -14.85 9.35
CA ALA A 194 14.83 -13.98 8.55
C ALA A 194 15.00 -12.66 9.32
N THR A 195 16.25 -12.24 9.50
CA THR A 195 16.57 -11.04 10.28
C THR A 195 17.19 -9.97 9.41
N GLU A 196 16.91 -8.73 9.75
CA GLU A 196 17.58 -7.56 9.20
C GLU A 196 18.06 -6.62 10.30
N SER A 197 19.10 -5.85 10.02
CA SER A 197 19.54 -4.77 10.92
C SER A 197 20.13 -3.62 10.13
N CYS A 198 19.95 -2.40 10.68
CA CYS A 198 20.40 -1.15 10.07
C CYS A 198 21.27 -0.37 11.05
N THR A 199 22.32 0.27 10.54
CA THR A 199 23.18 1.18 11.31
C THR A 199 23.26 2.51 10.58
N TYR A 200 23.19 3.59 11.34
CA TYR A 200 23.18 4.95 10.81
C TYR A 200 24.38 5.75 11.30
N ASP A 201 24.83 6.70 10.51
CA ASP A 201 25.84 7.67 10.93
C ASP A 201 25.22 8.77 11.82
N ALA A 202 26.09 9.67 12.32
CA ALA A 202 25.67 10.76 13.21
C ALA A 202 24.69 11.76 12.57
N VAL A 203 24.67 11.85 11.23
CA VAL A 203 23.73 12.72 10.49
C VAL A 203 22.47 11.98 10.03
N GLY A 204 22.38 10.67 10.29
CA GLY A 204 21.19 9.87 10.06
C GLY A 204 21.15 9.09 8.76
N ARG A 205 22.27 9.00 8.01
CA ARG A 205 22.34 8.22 6.78
C ARG A 205 22.59 6.75 7.12
N LEU A 206 21.98 5.83 6.39
CA LEU A 206 22.19 4.39 6.51
C LEU A 206 23.60 4.05 6.00
N ILE A 207 24.47 3.57 6.88
CA ILE A 207 25.86 3.22 6.56
C ILE A 207 26.12 1.71 6.55
N LYS A 208 25.23 0.92 7.17
CA LYS A 208 25.34 -0.53 7.19
C LYS A 208 23.95 -1.15 7.24
N GLN A 209 23.74 -2.18 6.44
CA GLN A 209 22.53 -2.98 6.43
C GLN A 209 22.92 -4.46 6.40
N LYS A 210 22.17 -5.28 7.12
CA LYS A 210 22.38 -6.73 7.13
C LYS A 210 21.05 -7.44 6.88
N HIS A 211 21.03 -8.37 5.94
CA HIS A 211 19.90 -9.25 5.66
C HIS A 211 20.36 -10.70 5.83
N GLY A 212 19.90 -11.34 6.89
CA GLY A 212 20.41 -12.68 7.27
C GLY A 212 21.92 -12.66 7.47
N ASN A 213 22.65 -13.39 6.63
CA ASN A 213 24.12 -13.47 6.68
C ASN A 213 24.82 -12.50 5.72
N VAL A 214 24.08 -11.74 4.91
CA VAL A 214 24.64 -10.77 3.97
C VAL A 214 24.66 -9.39 4.61
N GLU A 215 25.86 -8.85 4.78
CA GLU A 215 26.10 -7.49 5.26
C GLU A 215 26.51 -6.61 4.09
N GLU A 216 25.88 -5.44 4.00
CA GLU A 216 26.18 -4.40 3.02
C GLU A 216 26.66 -3.12 3.74
N THR A 217 27.80 -2.60 3.34
CA THR A 217 28.29 -1.29 3.78
C THR A 217 27.97 -0.25 2.72
N ILE A 218 27.51 0.93 3.15
CA ILE A 218 27.05 2.01 2.28
C ILE A 218 27.90 3.25 2.56
N ASN A 219 28.53 3.80 1.52
CA ASN A 219 29.48 4.89 1.61
C ASN A 219 28.93 6.16 0.95
N TYR A 220 29.24 7.31 1.52
CA TYR A 220 28.83 8.62 1.03
C TYR A 220 30.01 9.60 1.01
N ASN A 221 29.98 10.55 0.10
CA ASN A 221 30.90 11.66 0.14
C ASN A 221 30.46 12.76 1.14
N THR A 222 31.25 13.81 1.26
CA THR A 222 30.97 14.94 2.16
C THR A 222 29.74 15.74 1.80
N ARG A 223 29.23 15.63 0.56
CA ARG A 223 27.97 16.23 0.10
C ARG A 223 26.76 15.34 0.37
N GLY A 224 26.95 14.12 0.91
CA GLY A 224 25.90 13.16 1.15
C GLY A 224 25.51 12.33 -0.07
N TRP A 225 26.25 12.39 -1.16
CA TRP A 225 25.99 11.56 -2.33
C TRP A 225 26.54 10.15 -2.11
N LEU A 226 25.77 9.14 -2.52
CA LEU A 226 26.16 7.73 -2.44
C LEU A 226 27.41 7.50 -3.30
N THR A 227 28.49 7.00 -2.71
CA THR A 227 29.74 6.70 -3.44
C THR A 227 29.97 5.21 -3.62
N GLY A 228 29.29 4.37 -2.85
CA GLY A 228 29.41 2.93 -3.02
C GLY A 228 28.53 2.12 -2.10
N LYS A 229 28.35 0.88 -2.49
CA LYS A 229 27.77 -0.20 -1.69
C LYS A 229 28.65 -1.42 -1.82
N GLU A 230 28.94 -2.07 -0.70
CA GLU A 230 29.80 -3.25 -0.66
C GLU A 230 29.18 -4.38 0.15
N SER A 231 28.97 -5.51 -0.51
CA SER A 231 28.62 -6.78 0.10
C SER A 231 29.39 -7.92 -0.59
N ILE A 232 29.38 -9.12 -0.02
CA ILE A 232 30.05 -10.28 -0.65
C ILE A 232 29.47 -10.59 -2.05
N PRO A 233 28.13 -10.63 -2.26
CA PRO A 233 27.56 -10.97 -3.58
C PRO A 233 27.66 -9.82 -4.59
N PHE A 234 27.75 -8.57 -4.13
CA PHE A 234 27.67 -7.41 -5.02
C PHE A 234 28.40 -6.20 -4.45
N LYS A 235 29.20 -5.54 -5.30
CA LYS A 235 29.85 -4.27 -5.01
C LYS A 235 29.55 -3.26 -6.09
N MET A 236 29.41 -1.99 -5.71
CA MET A 236 29.30 -0.90 -6.66
C MET A 236 30.00 0.34 -6.17
N LYS A 237 30.50 1.15 -7.09
CA LYS A 237 31.03 2.49 -6.86
C LYS A 237 30.40 3.48 -7.81
N LEU A 238 30.06 4.64 -7.29
CA LEU A 238 29.57 5.79 -8.05
C LEU A 238 30.61 6.92 -7.95
N ARG A 239 31.07 7.39 -9.10
CA ARG A 239 32.00 8.50 -9.18
C ARG A 239 31.30 9.73 -9.72
N TYR A 240 31.70 10.88 -9.26
CA TYR A 240 31.15 12.19 -9.60
C TYR A 240 32.25 13.12 -10.13
N GLU A 241 33.04 13.72 -9.21
CA GLU A 241 34.07 14.68 -9.55
C GLU A 241 35.37 14.03 -10.03
N ASN A 242 35.61 12.77 -9.70
CA ASN A 242 36.87 12.05 -9.96
C ASN A 242 36.60 10.76 -10.74
N PRO A 243 36.26 10.85 -12.04
CA PRO A 243 36.11 9.66 -12.88
C PRO A 243 37.46 8.98 -13.13
N GLU A 244 37.49 7.66 -13.29
CA GLU A 244 38.67 6.85 -13.59
C GLU A 244 38.64 6.25 -14.99
N GLY A 245 37.45 6.15 -15.62
CA GLY A 245 37.22 5.56 -16.95
C GLY A 245 37.27 6.57 -18.09
N GLY A 246 37.65 7.83 -17.84
CA GLY A 246 37.85 8.85 -18.87
C GLY A 246 36.60 9.66 -19.23
N THR A 247 35.56 9.61 -18.44
CA THR A 247 34.37 10.48 -18.59
C THR A 247 34.60 11.87 -18.00
N ALA A 248 33.72 12.82 -18.30
CA ALA A 248 33.80 14.17 -17.70
C ALA A 248 33.39 14.14 -16.22
N ALA A 249 34.10 14.94 -15.40
CA ALA A 249 33.75 15.15 -14.00
C ALA A 249 32.40 15.88 -13.86
N CYS A 250 31.56 15.41 -12.93
CA CYS A 250 30.25 16.00 -12.65
C CYS A 250 30.21 16.57 -11.22
N TRP A 251 30.02 17.90 -11.12
CA TRP A 251 30.02 18.63 -9.84
C TRP A 251 28.62 18.96 -9.30
N ASN A 252 27.60 18.65 -10.09
CA ASN A 252 26.20 18.98 -9.82
C ASN A 252 25.40 17.80 -9.20
N GLY A 253 26.06 16.67 -8.90
CA GLY A 253 25.42 15.47 -8.39
C GLY A 253 25.04 14.44 -9.45
N ASN A 254 25.29 14.74 -10.72
CA ASN A 254 25.21 13.74 -11.78
C ASN A 254 26.35 12.72 -11.63
N ILE A 255 26.05 11.46 -11.84
CA ILE A 255 27.02 10.36 -11.76
C ILE A 255 27.87 10.38 -13.03
N SER A 256 29.19 10.53 -12.92
CA SER A 256 30.10 10.45 -14.06
C SER A 256 30.36 9.00 -14.47
N GLU A 257 30.52 8.12 -13.48
CA GLU A 257 30.79 6.68 -13.71
C GLU A 257 30.13 5.80 -12.70
N TRP A 258 29.73 4.63 -13.14
CA TRP A 258 29.26 3.54 -12.33
C TRP A 258 30.13 2.30 -12.56
N GLU A 259 30.79 1.81 -11.53
CA GLU A 259 31.54 0.56 -11.51
C GLU A 259 30.78 -0.45 -10.67
N TRP A 260 30.66 -1.70 -11.12
CA TRP A 260 30.04 -2.76 -10.33
C TRP A 260 30.74 -4.09 -10.52
N GLN A 261 30.61 -4.96 -9.52
CA GLN A 261 31.19 -6.30 -9.49
C GLN A 261 30.20 -7.26 -8.83
N HIS A 262 29.98 -8.40 -9.45
CA HIS A 262 29.18 -9.49 -8.87
C HIS A 262 30.12 -10.61 -8.40
N GLY A 263 30.06 -10.96 -7.09
CA GLY A 263 30.94 -11.96 -6.48
C GLY A 263 32.42 -11.65 -6.71
N THR A 264 33.12 -12.62 -7.31
CA THR A 264 34.55 -12.51 -7.66
C THR A 264 34.80 -12.21 -9.16
N SER A 265 33.75 -11.86 -9.93
CA SER A 265 33.91 -11.51 -11.35
C SER A 265 34.76 -10.25 -11.52
N ALA A 266 35.25 -10.00 -12.74
CA ALA A 266 35.88 -8.71 -13.04
C ALA A 266 34.87 -7.57 -12.88
N ALA A 267 35.35 -6.42 -12.38
CA ALA A 267 34.53 -5.22 -12.32
C ALA A 267 34.18 -4.72 -13.73
N LEU A 268 32.94 -4.27 -13.89
CA LEU A 268 32.43 -3.65 -15.11
C LEU A 268 32.22 -2.16 -14.83
N MET A 269 32.44 -1.32 -15.85
CA MET A 269 32.29 0.12 -15.70
C MET A 269 31.41 0.69 -16.81
N TYR A 270 30.57 1.65 -16.47
CA TYR A 270 29.76 2.43 -17.39
C TYR A 270 29.98 3.93 -17.14
N GLY A 271 30.27 4.66 -18.19
CA GLY A 271 30.45 6.12 -18.17
C GLY A 271 29.20 6.84 -18.69
N PHE A 272 28.80 7.91 -18.03
CA PHE A 272 27.66 8.74 -18.41
C PHE A 272 28.14 10.02 -19.12
N MET A 273 27.40 10.42 -20.15
CA MET A 273 27.57 11.68 -20.86
C MET A 273 26.27 12.47 -20.78
N TYR A 274 26.36 13.76 -20.42
CA TYR A 274 25.23 14.66 -20.25
C TYR A 274 25.35 15.86 -21.21
#